data_81cdc67973182112e57da61972a88471
#
_entry.id   81cdc67973182112e57da61972a88471
#
_cell.length_a   1.000
_cell.length_b   1.000
_cell.length_c   1.000
_cell.angle_alpha   90.00
_cell.angle_beta   90.00
_cell.angle_gamma   90.00
#
_symmetry.space_group_name_H-M   'P 1'
#
loop_
_entity.id
_entity.type
_entity.pdbx_description
1 polymer ?
#
loop_
_entity_poly.entity_id
_entity_poly.type
_entity_poly.pdbx_seq_one_letter_code
_entity_poly.pdbx_strand_id
1 'polypeptide(L)'
;MYKIDKHPILNIPHNQKVTFKYNEHTIEGEKGFTIAAALHQAGFPIHSHSIEGRERSLECGIGKCGACEMLVDGQIRRICCTKVDNVKFVTEIPENYIPTIEKTNQEEAFKVYKTTVAIIGAGPAGLAAREILKDHKIDNIVVDNNDMIGGQFNMQTH
;
A
#
# COMPACT_ATOMS: atom_id res chain seq x y z
N MET A 1 -22.58 -13.47 0.71
CA MET A 1 -22.85 -12.06 0.39
C MET A 1 -22.25 -11.20 1.49
N TYR A 2 -21.24 -10.41 1.19
CA TYR A 2 -20.45 -9.67 2.18
C TYR A 2 -20.77 -8.17 2.18
N LYS A 3 -21.83 -7.75 1.48
CA LYS A 3 -22.23 -6.35 1.38
C LYS A 3 -23.39 -6.07 2.33
N ILE A 4 -23.27 -4.99 3.09
CA ILE A 4 -24.37 -4.44 3.90
C ILE A 4 -25.12 -3.42 3.04
N ASP A 5 -26.34 -3.72 2.63
CA ASP A 5 -27.15 -2.82 1.80
C ASP A 5 -28.02 -1.86 2.63
N LYS A 6 -28.23 -2.15 3.91
CA LYS A 6 -29.00 -1.31 4.83
C LYS A 6 -28.31 -1.25 6.19
N HIS A 7 -28.18 -0.06 6.72
CA HIS A 7 -27.66 0.16 8.07
C HIS A 7 -28.58 1.10 8.86
N PRO A 8 -28.85 0.84 10.14
CA PRO A 8 -29.83 1.63 10.91
C PRO A 8 -29.41 3.09 11.15
N ILE A 9 -28.11 3.39 11.09
CA ILE A 9 -27.56 4.73 11.39
C ILE A 9 -26.83 5.31 10.18
N LEU A 10 -26.10 4.49 9.41
CA LEU A 10 -25.28 4.96 8.31
C LEU A 10 -26.07 5.00 7.00
N ASN A 11 -25.94 6.11 6.27
CA ASN A 11 -26.39 6.17 4.89
C ASN A 11 -25.36 5.46 4.00
N ILE A 12 -25.77 4.34 3.41
CA ILE A 12 -24.91 3.56 2.51
C ILE A 12 -25.08 4.13 1.10
N PRO A 13 -24.02 4.73 0.52
CA PRO A 13 -24.13 5.28 -0.82
C PRO A 13 -24.28 4.15 -1.85
N HIS A 14 -25.16 4.35 -2.83
CA HIS A 14 -25.29 3.51 -4.02
C HIS A 14 -24.73 4.29 -5.22
N ASN A 15 -23.53 3.93 -5.64
CA ASN A 15 -22.84 4.62 -6.72
C ASN A 15 -22.99 3.86 -8.05
N GLN A 16 -22.54 4.51 -9.13
CA GLN A 16 -22.52 3.89 -10.45
C GLN A 16 -21.69 2.60 -10.41
N LYS A 17 -22.22 1.53 -10.97
CA LYS A 17 -21.52 0.25 -11.11
C LYS A 17 -20.46 0.36 -12.20
N VAL A 18 -19.32 -0.23 -11.92
CA VAL A 18 -18.18 -0.38 -12.83
C VAL A 18 -17.73 -1.84 -12.81
N THR A 19 -17.09 -2.28 -13.88
CA THR A 19 -16.57 -3.65 -13.98
C THR A 19 -15.10 -3.66 -14.33
N PHE A 20 -14.38 -4.62 -13.77
CA PHE A 20 -12.99 -4.91 -14.12
C PHE A 20 -12.75 -6.42 -14.14
N LYS A 21 -11.61 -6.84 -14.72
CA LYS A 21 -11.20 -8.24 -14.71
C LYS A 21 -10.28 -8.53 -13.53
N TYR A 22 -10.55 -9.62 -12.81
CA TYR A 22 -9.66 -10.22 -11.85
C TYR A 22 -9.37 -11.65 -12.29
N ASN A 23 -8.16 -11.88 -12.79
CA ASN A 23 -7.81 -13.10 -13.51
C ASN A 23 -8.85 -13.36 -14.62
N GLU A 24 -9.51 -14.52 -14.61
CA GLU A 24 -10.56 -14.91 -15.56
C GLU A 24 -11.96 -14.35 -15.18
N HIS A 25 -12.13 -13.78 -13.98
CA HIS A 25 -13.41 -13.36 -13.46
C HIS A 25 -13.73 -11.90 -13.84
N THR A 26 -14.99 -11.61 -14.12
CA THR A 26 -15.50 -10.24 -14.23
C THR A 26 -16.06 -9.83 -12.87
N ILE A 27 -15.44 -8.81 -12.26
CA ILE A 27 -15.83 -8.29 -10.96
C ILE A 27 -16.63 -7.02 -11.15
N GLU A 28 -17.77 -6.91 -10.46
CA GLU A 28 -18.56 -5.69 -10.35
C GLU A 28 -18.16 -4.94 -9.08
N GLY A 29 -17.88 -3.66 -9.22
CA GLY A 29 -17.63 -2.73 -8.12
C GLY A 29 -18.51 -1.49 -8.23
N GLU A 30 -18.44 -0.61 -7.27
CA GLU A 30 -19.12 0.68 -7.29
C GLU A 30 -18.09 1.82 -7.35
N LYS A 31 -18.31 2.79 -8.21
CA LYS A 31 -17.44 3.95 -8.40
C LYS A 31 -17.12 4.63 -7.06
N GLY A 32 -15.86 4.93 -6.83
CA GLY A 32 -15.38 5.52 -5.57
C GLY A 32 -15.01 4.50 -4.49
N PHE A 33 -15.45 3.24 -4.59
CA PHE A 33 -15.02 2.17 -3.69
C PHE A 33 -13.65 1.61 -4.10
N THR A 34 -13.01 0.91 -3.18
CA THR A 34 -11.69 0.33 -3.41
C THR A 34 -11.78 -1.02 -4.13
N ILE A 35 -10.72 -1.41 -4.82
CA ILE A 35 -10.61 -2.73 -5.45
C ILE A 35 -10.75 -3.83 -4.40
N ALA A 36 -10.14 -3.67 -3.21
CA ALA A 36 -10.26 -4.64 -2.12
C ALA A 36 -11.72 -4.87 -1.70
N ALA A 37 -12.51 -3.79 -1.59
CA ALA A 37 -13.94 -3.90 -1.26
C ALA A 37 -14.71 -4.68 -2.33
N ALA A 38 -14.45 -4.42 -3.62
CA ALA A 38 -15.09 -5.12 -4.73
C ALA A 38 -14.71 -6.61 -4.76
N LEU A 39 -13.44 -6.95 -4.56
CA LEU A 39 -12.98 -8.34 -4.52
C LEU A 39 -13.59 -9.10 -3.33
N HIS A 40 -13.58 -8.51 -2.12
CA HIS A 40 -14.23 -9.11 -0.95
C HIS A 40 -15.72 -9.36 -1.19
N GLN A 41 -16.42 -8.38 -1.77
CA GLN A 41 -17.85 -8.52 -2.10
C GLN A 41 -18.10 -9.65 -3.09
N ALA A 42 -17.18 -9.85 -4.04
CA ALA A 42 -17.23 -10.91 -5.03
C ALA A 42 -16.80 -12.29 -4.50
N GLY A 43 -16.33 -12.39 -3.24
CA GLY A 43 -15.89 -13.64 -2.62
C GLY A 43 -14.40 -13.96 -2.80
N PHE A 44 -13.58 -12.99 -3.15
CA PHE A 44 -12.13 -13.11 -3.29
C PHE A 44 -11.40 -12.33 -2.17
N PRO A 45 -11.34 -12.87 -0.93
CA PRO A 45 -10.73 -12.17 0.19
C PRO A 45 -9.19 -12.30 0.24
N ILE A 46 -8.60 -13.25 -0.49
CA ILE A 46 -7.15 -13.45 -0.52
C ILE A 46 -6.55 -12.61 -1.65
N HIS A 47 -5.54 -11.83 -1.33
CA HIS A 47 -4.96 -10.85 -2.25
C HIS A 47 -3.50 -11.14 -2.61
N SER A 48 -2.79 -11.87 -1.76
CA SER A 48 -1.39 -12.27 -1.99
C SER A 48 -1.02 -13.45 -1.10
N HIS A 49 0.19 -13.96 -1.30
CA HIS A 49 0.77 -14.99 -0.45
C HIS A 49 2.11 -14.48 0.11
N SER A 50 2.48 -14.93 1.31
CA SER A 50 3.83 -14.70 1.84
C SER A 50 4.84 -15.62 1.12
N ILE A 51 6.14 -15.39 1.38
CA ILE A 51 7.22 -16.27 0.87
C ILE A 51 7.02 -17.73 1.34
N GLU A 52 6.43 -17.94 2.53
CA GLU A 52 6.11 -19.27 3.04
C GLU A 52 4.76 -19.81 2.53
N GLY A 53 4.12 -19.16 1.55
CA GLY A 53 2.87 -19.57 0.96
C GLY A 53 1.62 -19.31 1.85
N ARG A 54 1.72 -18.48 2.89
CA ARG A 54 0.56 -18.13 3.72
C ARG A 54 -0.33 -17.13 2.99
N GLU A 55 -1.60 -17.42 2.96
CA GLU A 55 -2.62 -16.51 2.42
C GLU A 55 -2.66 -15.17 3.19
N ARG A 56 -2.69 -14.07 2.45
CA ARG A 56 -2.80 -12.72 3.00
C ARG A 56 -4.02 -12.02 2.44
N SER A 57 -4.72 -11.35 3.31
CA SER A 57 -5.94 -10.60 3.02
C SER A 57 -5.76 -9.11 3.34
N LEU A 58 -6.87 -8.41 3.51
CA LEU A 58 -6.90 -7.02 3.95
C LEU A 58 -6.54 -6.95 5.44
N GLU A 59 -5.32 -6.51 5.76
CA GLU A 59 -4.83 -6.41 7.14
C GLU A 59 -5.02 -5.00 7.73
N CYS A 60 -4.33 -3.97 7.19
CA CYS A 60 -4.36 -2.63 7.76
C CYS A 60 -5.45 -1.72 7.18
N GLY A 61 -5.90 -1.93 5.95
CA GLY A 61 -6.89 -1.10 5.26
C GLY A 61 -6.45 0.34 4.91
N ILE A 62 -5.22 0.75 5.26
CA ILE A 62 -4.70 2.11 5.13
C ILE A 62 -3.48 2.22 4.21
N GLY A 63 -3.18 1.19 3.43
CA GLY A 63 -2.08 1.21 2.47
C GLY A 63 -0.68 1.15 3.06
N LYS A 64 -0.46 0.58 4.25
CA LYS A 64 0.86 0.56 4.91
C LYS A 64 1.53 -0.83 4.95
N CYS A 65 0.77 -1.90 5.19
CA CYS A 65 1.36 -3.22 5.43
C CYS A 65 1.80 -3.98 4.16
N GLY A 66 1.34 -3.61 2.98
CA GLY A 66 1.64 -4.31 1.72
C GLY A 66 0.91 -5.64 1.51
N ALA A 67 0.12 -6.13 2.48
CA ALA A 67 -0.59 -7.41 2.38
C ALA A 67 -1.56 -7.50 1.18
N CYS A 68 -2.05 -6.36 0.72
CA CYS A 68 -2.98 -6.26 -0.39
C CYS A 68 -2.34 -5.68 -1.67
N GLU A 69 -1.03 -5.83 -1.85
CA GLU A 69 -0.38 -5.44 -3.10
C GLU A 69 -0.73 -6.40 -4.22
N MET A 70 -1.17 -5.85 -5.35
CA MET A 70 -1.55 -6.59 -6.56
C MET A 70 -1.10 -5.80 -7.80
N LEU A 71 -1.06 -6.47 -8.94
CA LEU A 71 -0.89 -5.80 -10.23
C LEU A 71 -2.25 -5.23 -10.67
N VAL A 72 -2.31 -3.92 -10.79
CA VAL A 72 -3.47 -3.18 -11.29
C VAL A 72 -3.06 -2.48 -12.57
N ASP A 73 -3.59 -2.90 -13.70
CA ASP A 73 -3.22 -2.42 -15.04
C ASP A 73 -1.70 -2.43 -15.26
N GLY A 74 -1.02 -3.48 -14.79
CA GLY A 74 0.42 -3.69 -14.93
C GLY A 74 1.30 -2.96 -13.90
N GLN A 75 0.72 -2.22 -12.96
CA GLN A 75 1.46 -1.54 -11.90
C GLN A 75 1.15 -2.14 -10.53
N ILE A 76 2.17 -2.27 -9.67
CA ILE A 76 1.96 -2.67 -8.28
C ILE A 76 1.19 -1.57 -7.54
N ARG A 77 0.03 -1.92 -7.02
CA ARG A 77 -0.84 -1.03 -6.25
C ARG A 77 -1.36 -1.71 -5.00
N ARG A 78 -1.57 -0.93 -3.95
CA ARG A 78 -2.25 -1.36 -2.72
C ARG A 78 -3.74 -1.23 -2.91
N ILE A 79 -4.41 -2.33 -3.18
CA ILE A 79 -5.83 -2.34 -3.56
C ILE A 79 -6.78 -1.85 -2.46
N CYS A 80 -6.35 -1.81 -1.20
CA CYS A 80 -7.13 -1.19 -0.12
C CYS A 80 -7.26 0.34 -0.25
N CYS A 81 -6.37 0.98 -1.01
CA CYS A 81 -6.38 2.43 -1.26
C CYS A 81 -6.63 2.79 -2.72
N THR A 82 -6.66 1.81 -3.63
CA THR A 82 -6.87 2.02 -5.06
C THR A 82 -8.36 1.87 -5.38
N LYS A 83 -8.94 2.90 -5.99
CA LYS A 83 -10.35 2.93 -6.41
C LYS A 83 -10.56 2.15 -7.70
N VAL A 84 -11.79 1.60 -7.87
CA VAL A 84 -12.17 0.84 -9.07
C VAL A 84 -12.45 1.68 -10.32
N ASP A 85 -12.47 3.01 -10.20
CA ASP A 85 -13.09 3.93 -11.18
C ASP A 85 -12.65 3.75 -12.64
N ASN A 86 -11.38 3.46 -12.89
CA ASN A 86 -10.84 3.30 -14.25
C ASN A 86 -10.00 2.03 -14.40
N VAL A 87 -10.17 1.07 -13.51
CA VAL A 87 -9.40 -0.17 -13.50
C VAL A 87 -9.93 -1.13 -14.56
N LYS A 88 -9.03 -1.76 -15.30
CA LYS A 88 -9.35 -2.78 -16.31
C LYS A 88 -8.99 -4.18 -15.86
N PHE A 89 -7.77 -4.34 -15.32
CA PHE A 89 -7.22 -5.64 -14.95
C PHE A 89 -6.58 -5.62 -13.57
N VAL A 90 -6.86 -6.64 -12.79
CA VAL A 90 -6.23 -6.89 -11.49
C VAL A 90 -5.76 -8.35 -11.46
N THR A 91 -4.54 -8.60 -11.04
CA THR A 91 -4.00 -9.95 -10.84
C THR A 91 -3.10 -9.99 -9.61
N GLU A 92 -2.88 -11.17 -9.06
CA GLU A 92 -1.81 -11.37 -8.08
C GLU A 92 -0.44 -11.07 -8.70
N ILE A 93 0.50 -10.66 -7.87
CA ILE A 93 1.89 -10.43 -8.31
C ILE A 93 2.56 -11.80 -8.47
N PRO A 94 3.03 -12.18 -9.69
CA PRO A 94 3.75 -13.44 -9.87
C PRO A 94 5.04 -13.49 -9.03
N GLU A 95 5.43 -14.67 -8.55
CA GLU A 95 6.65 -14.84 -7.73
C GLU A 95 7.92 -14.26 -8.38
N ASN A 96 8.04 -14.36 -9.69
CA ASN A 96 9.19 -13.87 -10.46
C ASN A 96 8.94 -12.50 -11.10
N TYR A 97 7.99 -11.72 -10.59
CA TYR A 97 7.69 -10.41 -11.15
C TYR A 97 8.81 -9.42 -10.87
N ILE A 98 9.43 -8.92 -11.92
CA ILE A 98 10.41 -7.83 -11.85
C ILE A 98 9.70 -6.55 -12.26
N PRO A 99 9.51 -5.57 -11.36
CA PRO A 99 8.91 -4.29 -11.72
C PRO A 99 9.72 -3.61 -12.82
N THR A 100 9.06 -3.21 -13.90
CA THR A 100 9.69 -2.35 -14.90
C THR A 100 9.86 -0.96 -14.27
N ILE A 101 11.09 -0.61 -13.93
CA ILE A 101 11.41 0.75 -13.51
C ILE A 101 11.46 1.58 -14.79
N GLU A 102 10.45 2.43 -15.01
CA GLU A 102 10.56 3.47 -16.04
C GLU A 102 11.73 4.36 -15.64
N LYS A 103 12.80 4.30 -16.43
CA LYS A 103 13.91 5.25 -16.27
C LYS A 103 13.36 6.63 -16.61
N THR A 104 13.08 7.43 -15.61
CA THR A 104 12.88 8.85 -15.82
C THR A 104 14.21 9.40 -16.31
N ASN A 105 14.25 9.88 -17.55
CA ASN A 105 15.40 10.57 -18.14
C ASN A 105 15.60 11.98 -17.54
N GLN A 106 15.15 12.21 -16.32
CA GLN A 106 15.45 13.43 -15.58
C GLN A 106 16.82 13.24 -14.92
N GLU A 107 17.81 13.99 -15.37
CA GLU A 107 19.04 14.21 -14.62
C GLU A 107 18.68 14.95 -13.33
N GLU A 108 18.27 14.21 -12.32
CA GLU A 108 18.07 14.78 -10.98
C GLU A 108 19.45 15.14 -10.43
N ALA A 109 19.61 16.39 -10.01
CA ALA A 109 20.80 16.85 -9.33
C ALA A 109 20.92 16.14 -7.98
N PHE A 110 21.80 15.16 -7.87
CA PHE A 110 22.05 14.41 -6.64
C PHE A 110 22.77 15.29 -5.60
N LYS A 111 22.23 15.35 -4.40
CA LYS A 111 22.94 15.86 -3.23
C LYS A 111 23.68 14.71 -2.54
N VAL A 112 24.98 14.84 -2.41
CA VAL A 112 25.81 13.85 -1.75
C VAL A 112 26.06 14.30 -0.30
N TYR A 113 25.70 13.46 0.65
CA TYR A 113 25.98 13.64 2.08
C TYR A 113 26.98 12.59 2.52
N LYS A 114 28.01 13.00 3.30
CA LYS A 114 28.96 12.09 3.95
C LYS A 114 28.61 12.01 5.43
N THR A 115 28.48 10.82 5.94
CA THR A 115 28.16 10.56 7.35
C THR A 115 28.74 9.22 7.79
N THR A 116 28.92 9.02 9.09
CA THR A 116 29.40 7.75 9.65
C THR A 116 28.29 6.69 9.62
N VAL A 117 27.05 7.08 9.92
CA VAL A 117 25.90 6.18 9.94
C VAL A 117 24.73 6.81 9.18
N ALA A 118 24.19 6.11 8.20
CA ALA A 118 22.94 6.46 7.55
C ALA A 118 21.80 5.59 8.09
N ILE A 119 20.75 6.21 8.62
CA ILE A 119 19.54 5.55 9.12
C ILE A 119 18.46 5.72 8.06
N ILE A 120 17.93 4.63 7.52
CA ILE A 120 16.85 4.66 6.56
C ILE A 120 15.53 4.41 7.27
N GLY A 121 14.70 5.46 7.31
CA GLY A 121 13.40 5.49 7.97
C GLY A 121 13.41 6.31 9.27
N ALA A 122 12.56 7.35 9.34
CA ALA A 122 12.35 8.21 10.51
C ALA A 122 11.14 7.75 11.36
N GLY A 123 10.85 6.47 11.37
CA GLY A 123 9.88 5.85 12.27
C GLY A 123 10.45 5.68 13.69
N PRO A 124 9.69 5.09 14.63
CA PRO A 124 10.10 4.93 16.03
C PRO A 124 11.48 4.31 16.21
N ALA A 125 11.78 3.24 15.48
CA ALA A 125 13.06 2.53 15.56
C ALA A 125 14.22 3.39 15.06
N GLY A 126 14.06 4.07 13.91
CA GLY A 126 15.08 4.96 13.36
C GLY A 126 15.37 6.16 14.25
N LEU A 127 14.32 6.75 14.84
CA LEU A 127 14.47 7.86 15.78
C LEU A 127 15.16 7.42 17.09
N ALA A 128 14.83 6.24 17.64
CA ALA A 128 15.50 5.68 18.80
C ALA A 128 17.00 5.42 18.52
N ALA A 129 17.31 4.82 17.36
CA ALA A 129 18.69 4.62 16.95
C ALA A 129 19.46 5.94 16.82
N ARG A 130 18.83 6.96 16.24
CA ARG A 130 19.41 8.31 16.13
C ARG A 130 19.77 8.91 17.49
N GLU A 131 18.87 8.83 18.48
CA GLU A 131 19.13 9.38 19.82
C GLU A 131 20.32 8.67 20.49
N ILE A 132 20.43 7.34 20.37
CA ILE A 132 21.58 6.59 20.90
C ILE A 132 22.88 7.05 20.22
N LEU A 133 22.89 7.16 18.88
CA LEU A 133 24.08 7.62 18.16
C LEU A 133 24.49 9.04 18.54
N LYS A 134 23.52 9.92 18.77
CA LYS A 134 23.74 11.30 19.21
C LYS A 134 24.36 11.34 20.60
N ASP A 135 23.89 10.53 21.57
CA ASP A 135 24.43 10.44 22.92
C ASP A 135 25.90 9.97 22.90
N HIS A 136 26.22 9.09 21.95
CA HIS A 136 27.60 8.62 21.73
C HIS A 136 28.43 9.55 20.82
N LYS A 137 27.89 10.70 20.42
CA LYS A 137 28.55 11.68 19.54
C LYS A 137 28.97 11.09 18.18
N ILE A 138 28.25 10.11 17.69
CA ILE A 138 28.48 9.49 16.38
C ILE A 138 27.70 10.29 15.31
N ASP A 139 28.41 10.77 14.29
CA ASP A 139 27.81 11.50 13.18
C ASP A 139 26.84 10.61 12.42
N ASN A 140 25.64 11.11 12.23
CA ASN A 140 24.57 10.35 11.60
C ASN A 140 23.58 11.22 10.83
N ILE A 141 22.95 10.63 9.80
CA ILE A 141 21.86 11.21 9.05
C ILE A 141 20.66 10.26 9.02
N VAL A 142 19.45 10.80 9.13
CA VAL A 142 18.21 10.04 8.95
C VAL A 142 17.60 10.42 7.61
N VAL A 143 17.23 9.44 6.82
CA VAL A 143 16.58 9.60 5.51
C VAL A 143 15.20 8.95 5.58
N ASP A 144 14.17 9.69 5.19
CA ASP A 144 12.79 9.19 5.12
C ASP A 144 12.13 9.68 3.85
N ASN A 145 11.11 8.99 3.38
CA ASN A 145 10.31 9.36 2.21
C ASN A 145 9.06 10.18 2.56
N ASN A 146 8.84 10.47 3.86
CA ASN A 146 7.74 11.30 4.32
C ASN A 146 8.25 12.69 4.74
N ASP A 147 7.40 13.69 4.61
CA ASP A 147 7.69 15.08 5.01
C ASP A 147 7.74 15.25 6.54
N MET A 148 7.14 14.31 7.29
CA MET A 148 7.09 14.32 8.74
C MET A 148 7.76 13.07 9.33
N ILE A 149 8.60 13.29 10.34
CA ILE A 149 9.19 12.21 11.14
C ILE A 149 8.14 11.57 12.06
N GLY A 150 8.35 10.32 12.48
CA GLY A 150 7.46 9.57 13.39
C GLY A 150 6.81 8.35 12.74
N GLY A 151 6.74 8.31 11.40
CA GLY A 151 6.25 7.15 10.65
C GLY A 151 4.83 6.73 11.09
N GLN A 152 4.68 5.47 11.46
CA GLN A 152 3.39 4.88 11.86
C GLN A 152 2.73 5.54 13.09
N PHE A 153 3.49 6.16 13.98
CA PHE A 153 2.91 6.86 15.15
C PHE A 153 2.02 8.03 14.75
N ASN A 154 2.33 8.70 13.66
CA ASN A 154 1.50 9.81 13.16
C ASN A 154 0.15 9.35 12.61
N MET A 155 -0.02 8.03 12.41
CA MET A 155 -1.25 7.44 11.87
C MET A 155 -2.13 6.79 12.95
N GLN A 156 -1.64 6.71 14.19
CA GLN A 156 -2.40 6.10 15.28
C GLN A 156 -3.36 7.14 15.86
N THR A 157 -4.65 6.79 15.84
CA THR A 157 -5.71 7.51 16.56
C THR A 157 -5.97 6.77 17.86
N HIS A 158 -5.60 7.34 18.96
CA HIS A 158 -5.91 6.83 20.30
C HIS A 158 -7.00 7.67 20.94
#